data_0896bada8407a26fcf88ebf24729edfc
#
_entry.id   0896bada8407a26fcf88ebf24729edfc
#
_cell.length_a   1.000
_cell.length_b   1.000
_cell.length_c   1.000
_cell.angle_alpha   90.00
_cell.angle_beta   90.00
_cell.angle_gamma   90.00
#
_symmetry.space_group_name_H-M   'P 1'
#
loop_
_entity.id
_entity.type
_entity.pdbx_description
1 polymer ?
#
loop_
_entity_poly.entity_id
_entity_poly.type
_entity_poly.pdbx_seq_one_letter_code
_entity_poly.pdbx_strand_id
1 'polypeptide(L)'
;MIDVEERIDRLEEIVREFVLNVGIEFNKVYNSQMRTEAELRSFKDEMKEFKSEMKDFKDEMKDFKGEIKEFKNETREANREMNRRWGELANKMGTMVEDLVAPSLPRIVQGMLGQEVADLSVRRKRRLQDGRTWEFDGIVVTAGGQVGLNSTKSTLRSADVDHFAKEVAAFRVFFPEYANYPVVGILASLTVEDSVLNYAERCGLIVLGVGDQVMEIKNRPGFSPKFW
;
A
#
# COMPACT_ATOMS: atom_id res chain seq x y z
N MET A 1 -66.54 90.70 16.42
CA MET A 1 -66.31 90.24 15.04
C MET A 1 -64.83 90.56 14.70
N ILE A 2 -64.02 89.56 14.49
CA ILE A 2 -62.62 89.74 14.06
C ILE A 2 -62.70 90.34 12.63
N ASP A 3 -62.04 91.49 12.43
CA ASP A 3 -62.04 92.17 11.13
C ASP A 3 -61.53 91.27 9.99
N VAL A 4 -62.05 91.39 8.82
CA VAL A 4 -61.69 90.55 7.64
C VAL A 4 -60.20 90.74 7.28
N GLU A 5 -59.64 91.93 7.49
CA GLU A 5 -58.22 92.30 7.34
C GLU A 5 -57.33 91.45 8.27
N GLU A 6 -57.66 91.37 9.52
CA GLU A 6 -56.93 90.56 10.55
C GLU A 6 -56.94 89.08 10.25
N ARG A 7 -57.98 88.60 9.58
CA ARG A 7 -58.05 87.19 9.11
C ARG A 7 -57.18 86.93 7.87
N ILE A 8 -57.08 87.92 6.98
CA ILE A 8 -56.22 87.85 5.80
C ILE A 8 -54.78 87.87 6.18
N ASP A 9 -54.33 88.79 7.05
CA ASP A 9 -52.97 88.90 7.52
C ASP A 9 -52.53 87.60 8.24
N ARG A 10 -53.40 87.02 9.01
CA ARG A 10 -53.14 85.73 9.69
C ARG A 10 -53.05 84.53 8.71
N LEU A 11 -53.84 84.56 7.65
CA LEU A 11 -53.80 83.59 6.58
C LEU A 11 -52.52 83.68 5.77
N GLU A 12 -52.08 84.90 5.46
CA GLU A 12 -50.78 85.16 4.77
C GLU A 12 -49.60 84.66 5.62
N GLU A 13 -49.60 84.91 6.92
CA GLU A 13 -48.57 84.44 7.83
C GLU A 13 -48.50 82.88 7.89
N ILE A 14 -49.65 82.24 8.01
CA ILE A 14 -49.75 80.75 7.97
C ILE A 14 -49.27 80.18 6.65
N VAL A 15 -49.66 80.79 5.52
CA VAL A 15 -49.23 80.35 4.18
C VAL A 15 -47.73 80.56 4.02
N ARG A 16 -47.18 81.68 4.48
CA ARG A 16 -45.72 81.95 4.41
C ARG A 16 -44.94 80.91 5.25
N GLU A 17 -45.40 80.65 6.45
CA GLU A 17 -44.78 79.67 7.34
C GLU A 17 -44.87 78.24 6.75
N PHE A 18 -46.02 77.89 6.17
CA PHE A 18 -46.19 76.64 5.45
C PHE A 18 -45.25 76.47 4.28
N VAL A 19 -45.12 77.51 3.44
CA VAL A 19 -44.21 77.52 2.26
C VAL A 19 -42.74 77.37 2.71
N LEU A 20 -42.36 78.07 3.79
CA LEU A 20 -41.00 77.93 4.35
C LEU A 20 -40.74 76.53 4.88
N ASN A 21 -41.66 75.99 5.67
CA ASN A 21 -41.52 74.64 6.23
C ASN A 21 -41.49 73.55 5.10
N VAL A 22 -42.37 73.65 4.14
CA VAL A 22 -42.35 72.74 2.95
C VAL A 22 -41.02 72.87 2.21
N GLY A 23 -40.49 74.07 1.99
CA GLY A 23 -39.19 74.26 1.35
C GLY A 23 -38.04 73.60 2.13
N ILE A 24 -38.07 73.72 3.46
CA ILE A 24 -37.07 73.07 4.35
C ILE A 24 -37.15 71.53 4.23
N GLU A 25 -38.36 70.98 4.32
CA GLU A 25 -38.54 69.53 4.22
C GLU A 25 -38.19 69.01 2.81
N PHE A 26 -38.55 69.69 1.74
CA PHE A 26 -38.09 69.34 0.39
C PHE A 26 -36.56 69.33 0.25
N ASN A 27 -35.87 70.33 0.84
CA ASN A 27 -34.39 70.32 0.83
C ASN A 27 -33.80 69.15 1.60
N LYS A 28 -34.39 68.77 2.74
CA LYS A 28 -33.97 67.57 3.47
C LYS A 28 -34.15 66.30 2.66
N VAL A 29 -35.32 66.14 2.04
CA VAL A 29 -35.60 65.00 1.17
C VAL A 29 -34.62 64.95 0.00
N TYR A 30 -34.42 66.09 -0.69
CA TYR A 30 -33.47 66.18 -1.80
C TYR A 30 -32.03 65.78 -1.43
N ASN A 31 -31.55 66.34 -0.28
CA ASN A 31 -30.21 66.03 0.25
C ASN A 31 -30.09 64.55 0.63
N SER A 32 -31.13 63.97 1.23
CA SER A 32 -31.19 62.52 1.54
C SER A 32 -31.15 61.67 0.29
N GLN A 33 -31.90 62.05 -0.74
CA GLN A 33 -31.92 61.36 -2.03
C GLN A 33 -30.56 61.42 -2.71
N MET A 34 -29.90 62.59 -2.74
CA MET A 34 -28.56 62.74 -3.31
C MET A 34 -27.52 61.88 -2.58
N ARG A 35 -27.62 61.78 -1.25
CA ARG A 35 -26.77 60.91 -0.43
C ARG A 35 -27.00 59.41 -0.75
N THR A 36 -28.27 58.97 -0.81
CA THR A 36 -28.64 57.63 -1.17
C THR A 36 -28.18 57.24 -2.58
N GLU A 37 -28.30 58.19 -3.56
CA GLU A 37 -27.81 57.95 -4.91
C GLU A 37 -26.28 57.79 -4.96
N ALA A 38 -25.54 58.58 -4.14
CA ALA A 38 -24.08 58.44 -4.05
C ALA A 38 -23.69 57.11 -3.44
N GLU A 39 -24.34 56.67 -2.36
CA GLU A 39 -24.15 55.36 -1.74
C GLU A 39 -24.48 54.22 -2.67
N LEU A 40 -25.56 54.30 -3.43
CA LEU A 40 -25.92 53.29 -4.43
C LEU A 40 -24.90 53.19 -5.58
N ARG A 41 -24.29 54.33 -5.99
CA ARG A 41 -23.20 54.29 -6.97
C ARG A 41 -21.97 53.57 -6.43
N SER A 42 -21.54 53.95 -5.22
CA SER A 42 -20.41 53.29 -4.55
C SER A 42 -20.65 51.79 -4.40
N PHE A 43 -21.82 51.41 -3.88
CA PHE A 43 -22.21 50.00 -3.76
C PHE A 43 -22.20 49.24 -5.09
N LYS A 44 -22.69 49.86 -6.16
CA LYS A 44 -22.64 49.26 -7.49
C LYS A 44 -21.24 49.04 -8.02
N ASP A 45 -20.31 49.91 -7.72
CA ASP A 45 -18.93 49.79 -8.14
C ASP A 45 -18.20 48.72 -7.29
N GLU A 46 -18.42 48.66 -5.97
CA GLU A 46 -17.95 47.59 -5.09
C GLU A 46 -18.48 46.22 -5.54
N MET A 47 -19.74 46.12 -5.93
CA MET A 47 -20.33 44.88 -6.44
C MET A 47 -19.74 44.44 -7.79
N LYS A 48 -19.31 45.38 -8.62
CA LYS A 48 -18.59 45.01 -9.87
C LYS A 48 -17.21 44.47 -9.60
N GLU A 49 -16.47 45.10 -8.67
CA GLU A 49 -15.16 44.68 -8.23
C GLU A 49 -15.23 43.28 -7.61
N PHE A 50 -16.14 43.07 -6.65
CA PHE A 50 -16.39 41.78 -6.04
C PHE A 50 -16.76 40.69 -7.06
N LYS A 51 -17.55 41.02 -8.08
CA LYS A 51 -17.87 40.07 -9.15
C LYS A 51 -16.66 39.68 -9.99
N SER A 52 -15.72 40.61 -10.20
CA SER A 52 -14.45 40.33 -10.89
C SER A 52 -13.58 39.41 -10.05
N GLU A 53 -13.37 39.74 -8.77
CA GLU A 53 -12.58 38.92 -7.84
C GLU A 53 -13.15 37.48 -7.71
N MET A 54 -14.47 37.35 -7.63
CA MET A 54 -15.12 36.03 -7.60
C MET A 54 -14.91 35.23 -8.88
N LYS A 55 -14.79 35.90 -10.01
CA LYS A 55 -14.49 35.23 -11.29
C LYS A 55 -13.03 34.75 -11.29
N ASP A 56 -12.11 35.59 -10.89
CA ASP A 56 -10.69 35.25 -10.83
C ASP A 56 -10.44 34.09 -9.84
N PHE A 57 -11.05 34.15 -8.66
CA PHE A 57 -11.03 33.05 -7.68
C PHE A 57 -11.59 31.74 -8.24
N LYS A 58 -12.66 31.80 -9.03
CA LYS A 58 -13.22 30.61 -9.67
C LYS A 58 -12.27 30.00 -10.70
N ASP A 59 -11.56 30.83 -11.44
CA ASP A 59 -10.59 30.38 -12.44
C ASP A 59 -9.36 29.76 -11.74
N GLU A 60 -8.82 30.39 -10.68
CA GLU A 60 -7.76 29.82 -9.83
C GLU A 60 -8.15 28.47 -9.21
N MET A 61 -9.38 28.35 -8.70
CA MET A 61 -9.88 27.08 -8.16
C MET A 61 -10.00 25.98 -9.21
N LYS A 62 -10.26 26.35 -10.46
CA LYS A 62 -10.30 25.39 -11.58
C LYS A 62 -8.90 24.89 -11.93
N ASP A 63 -7.93 25.78 -11.95
CA ASP A 63 -6.53 25.43 -12.23
C ASP A 63 -5.95 24.57 -11.10
N PHE A 64 -6.17 24.94 -9.85
CA PHE A 64 -5.80 24.15 -8.69
C PHE A 64 -6.41 22.73 -8.71
N LYS A 65 -7.67 22.61 -9.14
CA LYS A 65 -8.30 21.29 -9.33
C LYS A 65 -7.62 20.47 -10.43
N GLY A 66 -7.10 21.13 -11.45
CA GLY A 66 -6.29 20.53 -12.51
C GLY A 66 -4.98 19.95 -11.93
N GLU A 67 -4.23 20.77 -11.21
CA GLU A 67 -2.97 20.41 -10.58
C GLU A 67 -3.12 19.23 -9.59
N ILE A 68 -4.16 19.24 -8.76
CA ILE A 68 -4.47 18.12 -7.86
C ILE A 68 -4.74 16.83 -8.62
N LYS A 69 -5.40 16.91 -9.79
CA LYS A 69 -5.66 15.73 -10.60
C LYS A 69 -4.36 15.17 -11.23
N GLU A 70 -3.49 16.01 -11.70
CA GLU A 70 -2.18 15.64 -12.24
C GLU A 70 -1.31 15.03 -11.13
N PHE A 71 -1.16 15.69 -9.99
CA PHE A 71 -0.44 15.16 -8.83
C PHE A 71 -0.96 13.78 -8.38
N LYS A 72 -2.28 13.58 -8.39
CA LYS A 72 -2.88 12.28 -8.06
C LYS A 72 -2.50 11.20 -9.07
N ASN A 73 -2.40 11.54 -10.35
CA ASN A 73 -2.00 10.59 -11.39
C ASN A 73 -0.51 10.25 -11.27
N GLU A 74 0.35 11.24 -11.12
CA GLU A 74 1.79 11.07 -10.90
C GLU A 74 2.08 10.19 -9.66
N THR A 75 1.38 10.47 -8.55
CA THR A 75 1.51 9.66 -7.32
C THR A 75 1.08 8.21 -7.56
N ARG A 76 0.04 7.97 -8.36
CA ARG A 76 -0.39 6.60 -8.69
C ARG A 76 0.63 5.88 -9.56
N GLU A 77 1.22 6.55 -10.52
CA GLU A 77 2.24 5.98 -11.40
C GLU A 77 3.52 5.68 -10.62
N ALA A 78 3.97 6.61 -9.78
CA ALA A 78 5.11 6.40 -8.88
C ALA A 78 4.91 5.19 -7.95
N ASN A 79 3.70 5.05 -7.36
CA ASN A 79 3.37 3.90 -6.52
C ASN A 79 3.36 2.58 -7.29
N ARG A 80 2.86 2.56 -8.54
CA ARG A 80 2.88 1.36 -9.39
C ARG A 80 4.32 0.95 -9.72
N GLU A 81 5.15 1.92 -10.10
CA GLU A 81 6.55 1.66 -10.40
C GLU A 81 7.32 1.19 -9.17
N MET A 82 7.08 1.79 -8.00
CA MET A 82 7.67 1.34 -6.75
C MET A 82 7.26 -0.10 -6.42
N ASN A 83 5.98 -0.45 -6.53
CA ASN A 83 5.51 -1.81 -6.29
C ASN A 83 6.10 -2.83 -7.28
N ARG A 84 6.29 -2.44 -8.54
CA ARG A 84 6.97 -3.27 -9.54
C ARG A 84 8.41 -3.55 -9.14
N ARG A 85 9.15 -2.51 -8.76
CA ARG A 85 10.56 -2.63 -8.32
C ARG A 85 10.68 -3.46 -7.03
N TRP A 86 9.75 -3.30 -6.10
CA TRP A 86 9.69 -4.13 -4.89
C TRP A 86 9.44 -5.61 -5.22
N GLY A 87 8.54 -5.89 -6.16
CA GLY A 87 8.30 -7.26 -6.64
C GLY A 87 9.55 -7.87 -7.28
N GLU A 88 10.24 -7.13 -8.14
CA GLU A 88 11.50 -7.57 -8.77
C GLU A 88 12.61 -7.82 -7.73
N LEU A 89 12.73 -6.93 -6.74
CA LEU A 89 13.71 -7.10 -5.66
C LEU A 89 13.38 -8.33 -4.80
N ALA A 90 12.12 -8.52 -4.42
CA ALA A 90 11.68 -9.69 -3.67
C ALA A 90 11.97 -11.00 -4.41
N ASN A 91 11.71 -11.04 -5.72
CA ASN A 91 12.03 -12.20 -6.56
C ASN A 91 13.55 -12.46 -6.63
N LYS A 92 14.36 -11.41 -6.82
CA LYS A 92 15.82 -11.55 -6.80
C LYS A 92 16.33 -12.03 -5.45
N MET A 93 15.79 -11.54 -4.34
CA MET A 93 16.15 -12.01 -3.01
C MET A 93 15.80 -13.49 -2.81
N GLY A 94 14.62 -13.95 -3.29
CA GLY A 94 14.25 -15.36 -3.25
C GLY A 94 15.28 -16.24 -3.99
N THR A 95 15.62 -15.87 -5.21
CA THR A 95 16.63 -16.58 -6.02
C THR A 95 18.01 -16.58 -5.33
N MET A 96 18.45 -15.46 -4.75
CA MET A 96 19.71 -15.39 -4.01
C MET A 96 19.76 -16.35 -2.81
N VAL A 97 18.66 -16.48 -2.07
CA VAL A 97 18.60 -17.39 -0.93
C VAL A 97 18.74 -18.85 -1.38
N GLU A 98 18.07 -19.23 -2.49
CA GLU A 98 18.22 -20.55 -3.08
C GLU A 98 19.68 -20.82 -3.53
N ASP A 99 20.32 -19.83 -4.16
CA ASP A 99 21.71 -19.91 -4.61
C ASP A 99 22.71 -20.02 -3.43
N LEU A 100 22.34 -19.51 -2.23
CA LEU A 100 23.13 -19.69 -1.01
C LEU A 100 22.92 -21.08 -0.38
N VAL A 101 21.71 -21.63 -0.48
CA VAL A 101 21.35 -22.92 0.11
C VAL A 101 21.91 -24.10 -0.67
N ALA A 102 21.77 -24.10 -2.00
CA ALA A 102 22.09 -25.23 -2.86
C ALA A 102 23.52 -25.78 -2.66
N PRO A 103 24.59 -24.96 -2.58
CA PRO A 103 25.95 -25.46 -2.35
C PRO A 103 26.16 -26.13 -0.97
N SER A 104 25.31 -25.81 0.01
CA SER A 104 25.40 -26.36 1.37
C SER A 104 24.69 -27.72 1.51
N LEU A 105 23.73 -28.02 0.64
CA LEU A 105 22.91 -29.23 0.72
C LEU A 105 23.71 -30.54 0.73
N PRO A 106 24.73 -30.76 -0.15
CA PRO A 106 25.48 -32.01 -0.13
C PRO A 106 26.16 -32.29 1.20
N ARG A 107 26.85 -31.29 1.77
CA ARG A 107 27.52 -31.40 3.07
C ARG A 107 26.54 -31.69 4.20
N ILE A 108 25.38 -31.03 4.19
CA ILE A 108 24.36 -31.18 5.22
C ILE A 108 23.70 -32.56 5.15
N VAL A 109 23.33 -33.01 3.95
CA VAL A 109 22.73 -34.31 3.74
C VAL A 109 23.70 -35.42 4.11
N GLN A 110 24.95 -35.32 3.70
CA GLN A 110 26.00 -36.27 4.11
C GLN A 110 26.18 -36.33 5.62
N GLY A 111 26.21 -35.18 6.29
CA GLY A 111 26.34 -35.12 7.77
C GLY A 111 25.16 -35.70 8.51
N MET A 112 23.92 -35.48 8.00
CA MET A 112 22.68 -35.97 8.66
C MET A 112 22.33 -37.41 8.31
N LEU A 113 22.56 -37.85 7.11
CA LEU A 113 22.15 -39.18 6.62
C LEU A 113 23.32 -40.16 6.54
N GLY A 114 24.57 -39.69 6.76
CA GLY A 114 25.75 -40.54 6.74
C GLY A 114 26.13 -41.13 5.41
N GLN A 115 25.62 -40.54 4.29
CA GLN A 115 25.75 -41.07 2.93
C GLN A 115 26.22 -40.00 1.97
N GLU A 116 27.07 -40.37 1.01
CA GLU A 116 27.49 -39.47 -0.05
C GLU A 116 26.33 -39.09 -0.98
N VAL A 117 26.40 -37.87 -1.49
CA VAL A 117 25.42 -37.36 -2.46
C VAL A 117 25.80 -37.83 -3.86
N ALA A 118 24.88 -38.53 -4.52
CA ALA A 118 25.04 -39.02 -5.87
C ALA A 118 24.46 -38.04 -6.92
N ASP A 119 23.40 -37.31 -6.59
CA ASP A 119 22.79 -36.31 -7.48
C ASP A 119 22.23 -35.13 -6.70
N LEU A 120 22.36 -33.93 -7.29
CA LEU A 120 21.77 -32.69 -6.79
C LEU A 120 21.09 -31.97 -7.94
N SER A 121 19.79 -31.84 -7.86
CA SER A 121 18.99 -31.08 -8.81
C SER A 121 18.42 -29.84 -8.11
N VAL A 122 18.64 -28.65 -8.65
CA VAL A 122 18.04 -27.39 -8.14
C VAL A 122 16.94 -26.91 -9.08
N ARG A 123 15.90 -26.27 -8.51
CA ARG A 123 14.74 -25.73 -9.24
C ARG A 123 14.11 -26.74 -10.18
N ARG A 124 13.97 -27.99 -9.69
CA ARG A 124 13.45 -29.06 -10.51
C ARG A 124 11.93 -29.01 -10.60
N LYS A 125 11.45 -28.72 -11.82
CA LYS A 125 10.03 -28.59 -12.13
C LYS A 125 9.51 -29.83 -12.86
N ARG A 126 8.35 -30.33 -12.45
CA ARG A 126 7.67 -31.40 -13.14
C ARG A 126 6.19 -31.08 -13.38
N ARG A 127 5.71 -31.35 -14.57
CA ARG A 127 4.29 -31.27 -14.95
C ARG A 127 3.76 -32.65 -15.16
N LEU A 128 2.63 -32.96 -14.53
CA LEU A 128 1.89 -34.21 -14.72
C LEU A 128 0.98 -34.13 -15.94
N GLN A 129 0.50 -35.30 -16.41
CA GLN A 129 -0.42 -35.39 -17.55
C GLN A 129 -1.76 -34.69 -17.28
N ASP A 130 -2.21 -34.66 -16.02
CA ASP A 130 -3.42 -33.95 -15.57
C ASP A 130 -3.28 -32.41 -15.48
N GLY A 131 -2.09 -31.88 -15.86
CA GLY A 131 -1.79 -30.47 -15.88
C GLY A 131 -1.23 -29.92 -14.57
N ARG A 132 -1.24 -30.67 -13.46
CA ARG A 132 -0.60 -30.23 -12.20
C ARG A 132 0.90 -30.05 -12.40
N THR A 133 1.42 -28.98 -11.86
CA THR A 133 2.85 -28.67 -11.94
C THR A 133 3.39 -28.45 -10.53
N TRP A 134 4.57 -28.99 -10.28
CA TRP A 134 5.28 -28.78 -9.03
C TRP A 134 6.73 -28.40 -9.29
N GLU A 135 7.29 -27.56 -8.42
CA GLU A 135 8.67 -27.14 -8.46
C GLU A 135 9.28 -27.31 -7.07
N PHE A 136 10.42 -28.00 -6.99
CA PHE A 136 11.20 -28.15 -5.77
C PHE A 136 12.48 -27.33 -5.89
N ASP A 137 12.80 -26.56 -4.85
CA ASP A 137 13.99 -25.70 -4.81
C ASP A 137 15.26 -26.54 -4.86
N GLY A 138 15.26 -27.71 -4.21
CA GLY A 138 16.36 -28.67 -4.27
C GLY A 138 15.88 -30.12 -4.07
N ILE A 139 16.46 -31.03 -4.84
CA ILE A 139 16.34 -32.48 -4.68
C ILE A 139 17.73 -33.06 -4.60
N VAL A 140 18.09 -33.69 -3.48
CA VAL A 140 19.35 -34.36 -3.24
C VAL A 140 19.11 -35.85 -3.20
N VAL A 141 19.84 -36.63 -3.95
CA VAL A 141 19.77 -38.10 -3.93
C VAL A 141 21.11 -38.64 -3.41
N THR A 142 21.07 -39.51 -2.40
CA THR A 142 22.26 -40.14 -1.87
C THR A 142 22.59 -41.44 -2.63
N ALA A 143 23.86 -41.86 -2.56
CA ALA A 143 24.30 -43.12 -3.12
C ALA A 143 23.57 -44.36 -2.55
N GLY A 144 23.11 -44.23 -1.28
CA GLY A 144 22.31 -45.28 -0.63
C GLY A 144 20.81 -45.23 -0.94
N GLY A 145 20.35 -44.37 -1.85
CA GLY A 145 18.97 -44.32 -2.28
C GLY A 145 18.03 -43.58 -1.31
N GLN A 146 18.52 -42.58 -0.62
CA GLN A 146 17.71 -41.66 0.18
C GLN A 146 17.53 -40.34 -0.58
N VAL A 147 16.41 -39.65 -0.37
CA VAL A 147 16.12 -38.34 -1.00
C VAL A 147 15.92 -37.27 0.03
N GLY A 148 16.68 -36.17 -0.11
CA GLY A 148 16.46 -34.93 0.61
C GLY A 148 15.71 -33.94 -0.27
N LEU A 149 14.54 -33.49 0.15
CA LEU A 149 13.80 -32.41 -0.53
C LEU A 149 14.05 -31.11 0.18
N ASN A 150 14.41 -30.08 -0.54
CA ASN A 150 14.62 -28.75 0.01
C ASN A 150 13.56 -27.76 -0.45
N SER A 151 13.04 -26.98 0.50
CA SER A 151 12.29 -25.76 0.23
C SER A 151 12.94 -24.58 0.95
N THR A 152 13.07 -23.48 0.23
CA THR A 152 13.83 -22.29 0.67
C THR A 152 12.91 -21.08 0.84
N LYS A 153 13.03 -20.40 1.96
CA LYS A 153 12.27 -19.17 2.24
C LYS A 153 13.21 -18.07 2.74
N SER A 154 12.94 -16.82 2.43
CA SER A 154 13.68 -15.69 3.04
C SER A 154 13.41 -15.59 4.54
N THR A 155 12.16 -15.81 4.95
CA THR A 155 11.71 -15.89 6.35
C THR A 155 10.78 -17.07 6.49
N LEU A 156 11.09 -17.99 7.43
CA LEU A 156 10.31 -19.19 7.66
C LEU A 156 9.13 -18.92 8.61
N ARG A 157 7.94 -19.37 8.24
CA ARG A 157 6.71 -19.26 9.01
C ARG A 157 6.09 -20.63 9.27
N SER A 158 5.23 -20.77 10.29
CA SER A 158 4.54 -22.05 10.59
C SER A 158 3.71 -22.55 9.42
N ALA A 159 3.08 -21.66 8.63
CA ALA A 159 2.33 -22.05 7.44
C ALA A 159 3.23 -22.69 6.36
N ASP A 160 4.49 -22.26 6.24
CA ASP A 160 5.45 -22.83 5.29
C ASP A 160 5.84 -24.25 5.72
N VAL A 161 5.94 -24.51 7.03
CA VAL A 161 6.20 -25.84 7.61
C VAL A 161 5.07 -26.81 7.23
N ASP A 162 3.80 -26.39 7.44
CA ASP A 162 2.62 -27.20 7.12
C ASP A 162 2.52 -27.49 5.61
N HIS A 163 2.80 -26.47 4.81
CA HIS A 163 2.76 -26.60 3.36
C HIS A 163 3.81 -27.59 2.88
N PHE A 164 5.04 -27.41 3.31
CA PHE A 164 6.16 -28.24 2.90
C PHE A 164 6.02 -29.70 3.38
N ALA A 165 5.51 -29.95 4.59
CA ALA A 165 5.23 -31.31 5.04
C ALA A 165 4.25 -32.05 4.11
N LYS A 166 3.23 -31.35 3.57
CA LYS A 166 2.31 -31.89 2.57
C LYS A 166 3.01 -32.14 1.23
N GLU A 167 3.89 -31.23 0.82
CA GLU A 167 4.69 -31.38 -0.39
C GLU A 167 5.58 -32.63 -0.34
N VAL A 168 6.31 -32.82 0.77
CA VAL A 168 7.15 -34.01 0.98
C VAL A 168 6.31 -35.28 0.90
N ALA A 169 5.14 -35.28 1.53
CA ALA A 169 4.24 -36.45 1.48
C ALA A 169 3.72 -36.78 0.06
N ALA A 170 3.51 -35.71 -0.76
CA ALA A 170 3.02 -35.85 -2.15
C ALA A 170 4.16 -36.02 -3.17
N PHE A 171 5.42 -35.98 -2.79
CA PHE A 171 6.57 -35.99 -3.69
C PHE A 171 6.54 -37.14 -4.69
N ARG A 172 6.26 -38.35 -4.22
CA ARG A 172 6.26 -39.56 -5.08
C ARG A 172 5.18 -39.57 -6.15
N VAL A 173 4.13 -38.75 -6.00
CA VAL A 173 3.12 -38.57 -7.04
C VAL A 173 3.73 -37.86 -8.26
N PHE A 174 4.62 -36.92 -8.00
CA PHE A 174 5.31 -36.17 -9.06
C PHE A 174 6.56 -36.88 -9.56
N PHE A 175 7.23 -37.66 -8.69
CA PHE A 175 8.49 -38.33 -8.98
C PHE A 175 8.41 -39.81 -8.63
N PRO A 176 7.65 -40.63 -9.43
CA PRO A 176 7.45 -42.04 -9.19
C PRO A 176 8.74 -42.86 -9.27
N GLU A 177 9.77 -42.35 -9.92
CA GLU A 177 11.10 -42.96 -9.97
C GLU A 177 11.73 -43.11 -8.58
N TYR A 178 11.29 -42.32 -7.58
CA TYR A 178 11.74 -42.38 -6.18
C TYR A 178 10.72 -43.10 -5.26
N ALA A 179 9.79 -43.91 -5.80
CA ALA A 179 8.72 -44.53 -5.01
C ALA A 179 9.24 -45.34 -3.80
N ASN A 180 10.37 -45.99 -3.94
CA ASN A 180 10.98 -46.84 -2.91
C ASN A 180 12.08 -46.13 -2.09
N TYR A 181 12.33 -44.84 -2.33
CA TYR A 181 13.37 -44.12 -1.63
C TYR A 181 12.79 -43.47 -0.37
N PRO A 182 13.43 -43.62 0.80
CA PRO A 182 13.12 -42.80 1.98
C PRO A 182 13.36 -41.35 1.67
N VAL A 183 12.40 -40.48 2.04
CA VAL A 183 12.45 -39.04 1.75
C VAL A 183 12.51 -38.27 3.04
N VAL A 184 13.42 -37.29 3.16
CA VAL A 184 13.47 -36.33 4.26
C VAL A 184 13.20 -34.92 3.73
N GLY A 185 12.53 -34.10 4.52
CA GLY A 185 12.28 -32.69 4.21
C GLY A 185 13.30 -31.78 4.87
N ILE A 186 13.79 -30.81 4.12
CA ILE A 186 14.78 -29.79 4.51
C ILE A 186 14.19 -28.41 4.25
N LEU A 187 13.95 -27.65 5.30
CA LEU A 187 13.55 -26.25 5.20
C LEU A 187 14.76 -25.34 5.42
N ALA A 188 15.02 -24.46 4.47
CA ALA A 188 16.12 -23.50 4.56
C ALA A 188 15.61 -22.06 4.60
N SER A 189 16.20 -21.23 5.50
CA SER A 189 15.79 -19.83 5.61
C SER A 189 16.93 -18.96 6.11
N LEU A 190 16.91 -17.66 5.72
CA LEU A 190 17.81 -16.66 6.29
C LEU A 190 17.43 -16.30 7.72
N THR A 191 16.13 -16.30 8.03
CA THR A 191 15.61 -15.97 9.36
C THR A 191 14.67 -17.07 9.82
N VAL A 192 14.98 -17.64 10.98
CA VAL A 192 14.20 -18.70 11.63
C VAL A 192 13.95 -18.30 13.09
N GLU A 193 12.68 -18.17 13.46
CA GLU A 193 12.29 -17.96 14.85
C GLU A 193 12.26 -19.28 15.62
N ASP A 194 12.64 -19.25 16.90
CA ASP A 194 12.69 -20.46 17.75
C ASP A 194 11.35 -21.21 17.84
N SER A 195 10.25 -20.47 17.83
CA SER A 195 8.90 -21.03 17.83
C SER A 195 8.63 -21.89 16.58
N VAL A 196 9.06 -21.38 15.41
CA VAL A 196 8.90 -22.05 14.12
C VAL A 196 9.88 -23.21 13.98
N LEU A 197 11.12 -23.05 14.46
CA LEU A 197 12.11 -24.12 14.54
C LEU A 197 11.56 -25.31 15.34
N ASN A 198 11.07 -25.05 16.56
CA ASN A 198 10.49 -26.07 17.43
C ASN A 198 9.27 -26.77 16.78
N TYR A 199 8.50 -26.04 15.96
CA TYR A 199 7.37 -26.61 15.23
C TYR A 199 7.84 -27.49 14.08
N ALA A 200 8.80 -27.07 13.28
CA ALA A 200 9.38 -27.85 12.20
C ALA A 200 10.04 -29.15 12.70
N GLU A 201 10.74 -29.09 13.85
CA GLU A 201 11.28 -30.29 14.52
C GLU A 201 10.20 -31.30 14.89
N ARG A 202 9.08 -30.85 15.45
CA ARG A 202 7.93 -31.74 15.76
C ARG A 202 7.32 -32.37 14.51
N CYS A 203 7.38 -31.66 13.37
CA CYS A 203 6.98 -32.20 12.09
C CYS A 203 8.02 -33.15 11.47
N GLY A 204 9.20 -33.28 12.08
CA GLY A 204 10.30 -34.14 11.63
C GLY A 204 11.12 -33.55 10.48
N LEU A 205 11.10 -32.22 10.30
CA LEU A 205 11.82 -31.54 9.24
C LEU A 205 13.19 -31.05 9.70
N ILE A 206 14.19 -31.18 8.84
CA ILE A 206 15.51 -30.56 9.03
C ILE A 206 15.34 -29.06 8.74
N VAL A 207 15.91 -28.21 9.60
CA VAL A 207 15.88 -26.75 9.43
C VAL A 207 17.28 -26.22 9.28
N LEU A 208 17.51 -25.48 8.21
CA LEU A 208 18.76 -24.77 7.93
C LEU A 208 18.57 -23.29 8.14
N GLY A 209 19.54 -22.67 8.77
CA GLY A 209 19.62 -21.21 8.92
C GLY A 209 21.03 -20.72 8.64
N VAL A 210 21.19 -19.41 8.54
CA VAL A 210 22.50 -18.77 8.33
C VAL A 210 23.39 -19.04 9.54
N GLY A 211 24.66 -19.40 9.29
CA GLY A 211 25.69 -19.63 10.27
C GLY A 211 27.08 -19.36 9.71
N ASP A 212 28.12 -19.81 10.42
CA ASP A 212 29.53 -19.54 10.04
C ASP A 212 29.92 -20.17 8.71
N GLN A 213 29.27 -21.27 8.32
CA GLN A 213 29.48 -21.98 7.04
C GLN A 213 28.32 -21.74 6.05
N VAL A 214 27.88 -20.50 5.92
CA VAL A 214 26.78 -20.06 5.05
C VAL A 214 25.43 -20.62 5.53
N MET A 215 25.18 -21.94 5.40
CA MET A 215 23.96 -22.60 5.92
C MET A 215 24.34 -23.72 6.90
N GLU A 216 23.68 -23.72 8.04
CA GLU A 216 23.91 -24.69 9.12
C GLU A 216 22.60 -25.27 9.61
N ILE A 217 22.68 -26.49 10.18
CA ILE A 217 21.54 -27.16 10.82
C ILE A 217 21.23 -26.43 12.13
N LYS A 218 19.99 -25.97 12.28
CA LYS A 218 19.49 -25.28 13.49
C LYS A 218 18.75 -26.22 14.45
N ASN A 219 18.45 -27.44 14.02
CA ASN A 219 17.83 -28.44 14.88
C ASN A 219 18.69 -28.76 16.10
N ARG A 220 18.04 -29.14 17.21
CA ARG A 220 18.70 -29.45 18.44
C ARG A 220 19.65 -30.65 18.32
N PRO A 221 20.70 -30.75 19.09
CA PRO A 221 21.53 -31.93 19.18
C PRO A 221 20.67 -33.18 19.45
N GLY A 222 20.89 -34.24 18.70
CA GLY A 222 20.11 -35.48 18.82
C GLY A 222 18.77 -35.51 18.08
N PHE A 223 18.44 -34.45 17.29
CA PHE A 223 17.28 -34.48 16.40
C PHE A 223 17.45 -35.57 15.35
N SER A 224 16.37 -36.34 15.12
CA SER A 224 16.29 -37.34 14.06
C SER A 224 15.15 -36.94 13.09
N PRO A 225 15.44 -36.79 11.78
CA PRO A 225 14.43 -36.40 10.83
C PRO A 225 13.42 -37.54 10.61
N LYS A 226 12.20 -37.14 10.27
CA LYS A 226 11.19 -38.08 9.82
C LYS A 226 11.48 -38.50 8.37
N PHE A 227 11.33 -39.80 8.10
CA PHE A 227 11.30 -40.32 6.74
C PHE A 227 9.85 -40.52 6.30
N TRP A 228 9.54 -40.04 5.14
CA TRP A 228 8.26 -40.22 4.45
C TRP A 228 8.31 -41.32 3.45
#